data_041b3ae61cf7e8e029b53b4f623848a8
#
_entry.id   041b3ae61cf7e8e029b53b4f623848a8
#
_cell.length_a   1.000
_cell.length_b   1.000
_cell.length_c   1.000
_cell.angle_alpha   90.00
_cell.angle_beta   90.00
_cell.angle_gamma   90.00
#
_symmetry.space_group_name_H-M   'P 1'
#
loop_
_entity.id
_entity.type
_entity.pdbx_description
1 polymer ?
#
loop_
_entity_poly.entity_id
_entity_poly.type
_entity_poly.pdbx_seq_one_letter_code
_entity_poly.pdbx_strand_id
1 'polypeptide(L)'
;MIVGCTGNYRKSEYLDIVKYINKFLLKHNAKCIVSSDILNSENYNENELCDNLEILDFSELENLADIILCIGGDGTFLSTARRMDKIDVPLLGIHIGGLGFLAEIAIENLDQSLKLVVDKKYKIEERMRIELLFNKNGSSDKFIALNDIVVDHGESGRILKTKILVNKHYLNTYESDGMIISTAIGSTAYSLSAGGPIVHPLMDAIIVTPICSHSLSARSIVLDGNNIINMEFPDLYHGISCTIDGQ
;
A
#
# COMPACT_ATOMS: atom_id res chain seq x y z
N MET A 1 8.45 20.94 13.51
CA MET A 1 7.83 19.94 12.61
C MET A 1 8.95 19.16 11.95
N ILE A 2 8.82 17.84 11.95
CA ILE A 2 9.77 16.93 11.29
C ILE A 2 9.02 16.25 10.16
N VAL A 3 9.54 16.37 8.94
CA VAL A 3 8.96 15.78 7.72
C VAL A 3 9.87 14.67 7.26
N GLY A 4 9.36 13.44 7.22
CA GLY A 4 10.04 12.29 6.67
C GLY A 4 9.91 12.24 5.14
N CYS A 5 10.97 11.87 4.43
CA CYS A 5 10.95 11.63 2.98
C CYS A 5 11.39 10.21 2.67
N THR A 6 10.60 9.50 1.88
CA THR A 6 10.93 8.19 1.33
C THR A 6 10.40 8.10 -0.10
N GLY A 7 10.70 7.03 -0.83
CA GLY A 7 10.13 6.86 -2.16
C GLY A 7 10.96 6.02 -3.11
N ASN A 8 10.73 6.22 -4.41
CA ASN A 8 11.42 5.47 -5.45
C ASN A 8 12.77 6.11 -5.79
N TYR A 9 13.79 5.76 -5.04
CA TYR A 9 15.17 6.23 -5.22
C TYR A 9 15.81 5.86 -6.57
N ARG A 10 15.20 4.94 -7.34
CA ARG A 10 15.67 4.56 -8.70
C ARG A 10 15.28 5.59 -9.77
N LYS A 11 14.32 6.48 -9.44
CA LYS A 11 13.95 7.57 -10.33
C LYS A 11 14.99 8.69 -10.24
N SER A 12 15.45 9.19 -11.39
CA SER A 12 16.46 10.27 -11.48
C SER A 12 16.04 11.54 -10.75
N GLU A 13 14.75 11.86 -10.80
CA GLU A 13 14.17 13.07 -10.21
C GLU A 13 14.05 13.01 -8.67
N TYR A 14 14.15 11.82 -8.09
CA TYR A 14 13.92 11.61 -6.66
C TYR A 14 14.83 12.48 -5.77
N LEU A 15 16.14 12.46 -6.06
CA LEU A 15 17.14 13.24 -5.31
C LEU A 15 16.90 14.74 -5.40
N ASP A 16 16.58 15.25 -6.58
CA ASP A 16 16.34 16.68 -6.79
C ASP A 16 15.09 17.14 -6.03
N ILE A 17 14.05 16.31 -6.01
CA ILE A 17 12.83 16.57 -5.23
C ILE A 17 13.14 16.59 -3.74
N VAL A 18 13.90 15.64 -3.22
CA VAL A 18 14.32 15.60 -1.82
C VAL A 18 15.13 16.84 -1.44
N LYS A 19 16.13 17.23 -2.27
CA LYS A 19 16.92 18.46 -2.06
C LYS A 19 16.02 19.70 -2.05
N TYR A 20 15.06 19.75 -2.96
CA TYR A 20 14.10 20.84 -3.04
C TYR A 20 13.22 20.93 -1.78
N ILE A 21 12.65 19.80 -1.34
CA ILE A 21 11.84 19.71 -0.11
C ILE A 21 12.67 20.16 1.10
N ASN A 22 13.89 19.65 1.25
CA ASN A 22 14.79 20.06 2.34
C ASN A 22 15.02 21.57 2.38
N LYS A 23 15.37 22.17 1.23
CA LYS A 23 15.57 23.61 1.11
C LYS A 23 14.31 24.42 1.46
N PHE A 24 13.14 23.93 1.05
CA PHE A 24 11.86 24.54 1.38
C PHE A 24 11.58 24.50 2.88
N LEU A 25 11.74 23.33 3.50
CA LEU A 25 11.46 23.11 4.91
C LEU A 25 12.39 23.94 5.81
N LEU A 26 13.68 24.03 5.49
CA LEU A 26 14.64 24.87 6.21
C LEU A 26 14.23 26.34 6.23
N LYS A 27 13.71 26.88 5.12
CA LYS A 27 13.20 28.25 5.06
C LYS A 27 11.99 28.50 5.96
N HIS A 28 11.28 27.44 6.34
CA HIS A 28 10.08 27.48 7.16
C HIS A 28 10.30 26.95 8.59
N ASN A 29 11.56 26.84 9.03
CA ASN A 29 11.94 26.30 10.35
C ASN A 29 11.39 24.88 10.62
N ALA A 30 11.30 24.07 9.59
CA ALA A 30 10.96 22.65 9.67
C ALA A 30 12.19 21.79 9.30
N LYS A 31 12.25 20.57 9.84
CA LYS A 31 13.35 19.63 9.62
C LYS A 31 12.93 18.58 8.59
N CYS A 32 13.82 18.26 7.66
CA CYS A 32 13.71 17.13 6.75
C CYS A 32 14.57 15.97 7.27
N ILE A 33 14.01 14.77 7.29
CA ILE A 33 14.73 13.51 7.50
C ILE A 33 14.41 12.58 6.33
N VAL A 34 15.36 11.76 5.90
CA VAL A 34 15.22 10.93 4.70
C VAL A 34 15.52 9.48 5.03
N SER A 35 14.74 8.56 4.42
CA SER A 35 14.99 7.12 4.55
C SER A 35 16.34 6.74 3.97
N SER A 36 17.07 5.85 4.65
CA SER A 36 18.36 5.28 4.21
C SER A 36 18.29 4.55 2.86
N ASP A 37 17.09 4.25 2.36
CA ASP A 37 16.89 3.73 1.01
C ASP A 37 17.52 4.63 -0.07
N ILE A 38 17.68 5.94 0.18
CA ILE A 38 18.32 6.90 -0.73
C ILE A 38 19.77 6.52 -1.06
N LEU A 39 20.47 5.85 -0.13
CA LEU A 39 21.85 5.41 -0.31
C LEU A 39 22.01 4.38 -1.44
N ASN A 40 20.93 3.71 -1.83
CA ASN A 40 20.89 2.75 -2.93
C ASN A 40 20.62 3.41 -4.29
N SER A 41 20.48 4.73 -4.34
CA SER A 41 20.30 5.46 -5.61
C SER A 41 21.63 5.51 -6.40
N GLU A 42 21.57 5.19 -7.70
CA GLU A 42 22.72 5.32 -8.61
C GLU A 42 23.24 6.76 -8.70
N ASN A 43 22.37 7.74 -8.47
CA ASN A 43 22.70 9.15 -8.49
C ASN A 43 23.10 9.70 -7.11
N TYR A 44 23.21 8.84 -6.09
CA TYR A 44 23.61 9.27 -4.77
C TYR A 44 25.08 9.67 -4.74
N ASN A 45 25.34 10.90 -4.33
CA ASN A 45 26.67 11.40 -4.08
C ASN A 45 26.69 12.12 -2.73
N GLU A 46 27.45 11.61 -1.80
CA GLU A 46 27.53 12.13 -0.42
C GLU A 46 27.94 13.62 -0.39
N ASN A 47 28.79 14.07 -1.35
CA ASN A 47 29.24 15.45 -1.46
C ASN A 47 28.16 16.41 -2.02
N GLU A 48 27.09 15.89 -2.58
CA GLU A 48 26.00 16.70 -3.19
C GLU A 48 24.76 16.81 -2.29
N LEU A 49 24.70 16.03 -1.20
CA LEU A 49 23.65 16.17 -0.21
C LEU A 49 23.86 17.44 0.61
N CYS A 50 22.78 18.16 0.87
CA CYS A 50 22.81 19.34 1.71
C CYS A 50 23.35 18.99 3.11
N ASP A 51 24.27 19.79 3.64
CA ASP A 51 24.96 19.58 4.94
C ASP A 51 24.07 19.33 6.16
N ASN A 52 22.75 19.50 6.04
CA ASN A 52 21.78 19.39 7.14
C ASN A 52 20.71 18.29 6.89
N LEU A 53 20.94 17.39 5.92
CA LEU A 53 19.99 16.31 5.66
C LEU A 53 20.35 15.08 6.51
N GLU A 54 19.48 14.73 7.44
CA GLU A 54 19.64 13.54 8.26
C GLU A 54 19.06 12.31 7.57
N ILE A 55 19.87 11.26 7.45
CA ILE A 55 19.49 9.98 6.85
C ILE A 55 19.30 8.98 7.98
N LEU A 56 18.13 8.33 8.02
CA LEU A 56 17.74 7.39 9.06
C LEU A 56 17.15 6.11 8.45
N ASP A 57 17.20 5.03 9.17
CA ASP A 57 16.43 3.86 8.80
C ASP A 57 14.94 4.17 8.83
N PHE A 58 14.16 3.47 7.97
CA PHE A 58 12.73 3.78 7.82
C PHE A 58 11.96 3.70 9.14
N SER A 59 12.28 2.74 10.01
CA SER A 59 11.66 2.61 11.32
C SER A 59 11.97 3.78 12.26
N GLU A 60 13.19 4.32 12.20
CA GLU A 60 13.57 5.51 12.96
C GLU A 60 12.90 6.76 12.40
N LEU A 61 12.88 6.89 11.07
CA LEU A 61 12.20 7.97 10.37
C LEU A 61 10.72 8.01 10.75
N GLU A 62 10.02 6.87 10.70
CA GLU A 62 8.62 6.75 11.07
C GLU A 62 8.37 7.15 12.53
N ASN A 63 9.32 6.83 13.42
CA ASN A 63 9.22 7.18 14.83
C ASN A 63 9.33 8.68 15.13
N LEU A 64 10.04 9.41 14.29
CA LEU A 64 10.35 10.83 14.49
C LEU A 64 9.49 11.78 13.65
N ALA A 65 8.97 11.32 12.52
CA ALA A 65 8.24 12.16 11.58
C ALA A 65 6.84 12.53 12.06
N ASP A 66 6.49 13.81 11.92
CA ASP A 66 5.09 14.27 12.07
C ASP A 66 4.24 13.93 10.84
N ILE A 67 4.87 13.76 9.67
CA ILE A 67 4.27 13.34 8.40
C ILE A 67 5.36 12.76 7.50
N ILE A 68 5.00 11.76 6.68
CA ILE A 68 5.90 11.15 5.70
C ILE A 68 5.47 11.53 4.29
N LEU A 69 6.39 12.05 3.49
CA LEU A 69 6.24 12.30 2.07
C LEU A 69 6.77 11.09 1.30
N CYS A 70 5.88 10.44 0.55
CA CYS A 70 6.22 9.32 -0.32
C CYS A 70 6.35 9.80 -1.77
N ILE A 71 7.58 9.80 -2.30
CA ILE A 71 7.92 10.35 -3.62
C ILE A 71 8.00 9.21 -4.63
N GLY A 72 7.01 9.12 -5.53
CA GLY A 72 6.93 8.03 -6.51
C GLY A 72 5.56 7.90 -7.15
N GLY A 73 5.18 6.70 -7.59
CA GLY A 73 3.83 6.37 -8.06
C GLY A 73 3.07 5.54 -7.04
N ASP A 74 1.87 5.07 -7.44
CA ASP A 74 1.00 4.27 -6.57
C ASP A 74 1.68 3.02 -5.98
N GLY A 75 2.49 2.30 -6.77
CA GLY A 75 3.24 1.15 -6.27
C GLY A 75 4.25 1.51 -5.17
N THR A 76 4.88 2.70 -5.25
CA THR A 76 5.77 3.22 -4.21
C THR A 76 4.99 3.57 -2.95
N PHE A 77 3.82 4.19 -3.12
CA PHE A 77 2.92 4.53 -2.02
C PHE A 77 2.45 3.28 -1.28
N LEU A 78 1.99 2.25 -2.01
CA LEU A 78 1.58 0.96 -1.45
C LEU A 78 2.73 0.28 -0.68
N SER A 79 3.93 0.23 -1.29
CA SER A 79 5.11 -0.34 -0.65
C SER A 79 5.48 0.40 0.65
N THR A 80 5.39 1.73 0.65
CA THR A 80 5.63 2.56 1.85
C THR A 80 4.58 2.29 2.91
N ALA A 81 3.29 2.32 2.55
CA ALA A 81 2.19 2.09 3.48
C ALA A 81 2.25 0.69 4.15
N ARG A 82 2.73 -0.34 3.42
CA ARG A 82 2.95 -1.68 3.99
C ARG A 82 4.10 -1.75 4.98
N ARG A 83 5.15 -0.94 4.78
CA ARG A 83 6.31 -0.87 5.68
C ARG A 83 5.99 -0.14 6.98
N MET A 84 4.92 0.68 7.01
CA MET A 84 4.54 1.46 8.17
C MET A 84 3.92 0.59 9.25
N ASP A 85 4.55 0.56 10.41
CA ASP A 85 4.03 -0.05 11.63
C ASP A 85 3.12 0.90 12.40
N LYS A 86 3.43 2.21 12.36
CA LYS A 86 2.62 3.25 13.01
C LYS A 86 1.41 3.63 12.16
N ILE A 87 0.26 3.67 12.80
CA ILE A 87 -1.02 4.03 12.16
C ILE A 87 -1.38 5.51 12.29
N ASP A 88 -0.68 6.24 13.13
CA ASP A 88 -0.95 7.64 13.48
C ASP A 88 -0.06 8.65 12.74
N VAL A 89 0.92 8.18 11.96
CA VAL A 89 1.78 9.04 11.12
C VAL A 89 1.16 9.18 9.73
N PRO A 90 0.75 10.39 9.31
CA PRO A 90 0.17 10.59 7.98
C PRO A 90 1.18 10.31 6.86
N LEU A 91 0.71 9.66 5.79
CA LEU A 91 1.46 9.44 4.55
C LEU A 91 0.89 10.30 3.43
N LEU A 92 1.73 11.09 2.77
CA LEU A 92 1.33 11.97 1.67
C LEU A 92 2.11 11.63 0.41
N GLY A 93 1.42 11.27 -0.67
CA GLY A 93 2.02 10.87 -1.94
C GLY A 93 2.34 12.05 -2.85
N ILE A 94 3.59 12.11 -3.32
CA ILE A 94 4.05 13.03 -4.37
C ILE A 94 4.37 12.19 -5.60
N HIS A 95 3.61 12.35 -6.68
CA HIS A 95 3.83 11.52 -7.86
C HIS A 95 4.91 12.08 -8.79
N ILE A 96 5.76 11.16 -9.26
CA ILE A 96 6.71 11.38 -10.33
C ILE A 96 6.21 10.66 -11.58
N GLY A 97 5.90 11.40 -12.64
CA GLY A 97 5.35 10.87 -13.89
C GLY A 97 3.82 10.98 -13.97
N GLY A 98 3.14 9.98 -14.52
CA GLY A 98 1.69 10.01 -14.71
C GLY A 98 0.92 9.98 -13.39
N LEU A 99 -0.23 10.65 -13.37
CA LEU A 99 -1.14 10.72 -12.21
C LEU A 99 -1.61 9.31 -11.82
N GLY A 100 -1.51 8.99 -10.54
CA GLY A 100 -2.07 7.79 -9.92
C GLY A 100 -3.35 8.07 -9.14
N PHE A 101 -3.86 7.07 -8.46
CA PHE A 101 -5.03 7.18 -7.59
C PHE A 101 -4.67 7.47 -6.12
N LEU A 102 -3.43 7.16 -5.71
CA LEU A 102 -2.97 7.26 -4.32
C LEU A 102 -2.00 8.41 -4.09
N ALA A 103 -1.14 8.72 -5.06
CA ALA A 103 -0.24 9.85 -4.98
C ALA A 103 -0.93 11.10 -5.51
N GLU A 104 -1.35 12.00 -4.61
CA GLU A 104 -2.26 13.10 -4.92
C GLU A 104 -1.55 14.37 -5.39
N ILE A 105 -0.26 14.55 -5.03
CA ILE A 105 0.46 15.80 -5.31
C ILE A 105 1.28 15.68 -6.57
N ALA A 106 0.96 16.50 -7.56
CA ALA A 106 1.80 16.72 -8.73
C ALA A 106 3.01 17.60 -8.37
N ILE A 107 4.15 17.38 -9.04
CA ILE A 107 5.38 18.16 -8.80
C ILE A 107 5.13 19.65 -8.99
N GLU A 108 4.28 20.03 -9.96
CA GLU A 108 3.92 21.42 -10.25
C GLU A 108 3.23 22.12 -9.07
N ASN A 109 2.58 21.35 -8.21
CA ASN A 109 1.84 21.84 -7.02
C ASN A 109 2.65 21.68 -5.72
N LEU A 110 3.90 21.24 -5.81
CA LEU A 110 4.71 20.86 -4.64
C LEU A 110 4.87 22.02 -3.64
N ASP A 111 5.14 23.23 -4.11
CA ASP A 111 5.30 24.42 -3.26
C ASP A 111 4.06 24.73 -2.43
N GLN A 112 2.92 24.74 -3.10
CA GLN A 112 1.64 25.00 -2.44
C GLN A 112 1.33 23.92 -1.40
N SER A 113 1.58 22.67 -1.75
CA SER A 113 1.33 21.53 -0.87
C SER A 113 2.25 21.52 0.34
N LEU A 114 3.55 21.76 0.15
CA LEU A 114 4.52 21.88 1.25
C LEU A 114 4.18 23.05 2.19
N LYS A 115 3.67 24.15 1.64
CA LYS A 115 3.19 25.28 2.44
C LYS A 115 2.03 24.87 3.34
N LEU A 116 1.05 24.14 2.79
CA LEU A 116 -0.08 23.62 3.57
C LEU A 116 0.37 22.63 4.65
N VAL A 117 1.36 21.78 4.34
CA VAL A 117 1.95 20.84 5.30
C VAL A 117 2.59 21.59 6.48
N VAL A 118 3.45 22.58 6.20
CA VAL A 118 4.12 23.37 7.24
C VAL A 118 3.13 24.18 8.08
N ASP A 119 2.12 24.76 7.42
CA ASP A 119 1.06 25.53 8.09
C ASP A 119 0.06 24.64 8.83
N LYS A 120 0.17 23.30 8.75
CA LYS A 120 -0.77 22.28 9.26
C LYS A 120 -2.21 22.48 8.77
N LYS A 121 -2.35 22.93 7.51
CA LYS A 121 -3.63 23.20 6.85
C LYS A 121 -3.98 22.09 5.87
N TYR A 122 -4.03 20.86 6.36
CA TYR A 122 -4.40 19.67 5.61
C TYR A 122 -5.43 18.84 6.39
N LYS A 123 -6.13 17.98 5.68
CA LYS A 123 -7.07 17.00 6.25
C LYS A 123 -6.41 15.62 6.21
N ILE A 124 -6.52 14.87 7.30
CA ILE A 124 -6.13 13.47 7.33
C ILE A 124 -7.37 12.64 7.02
N GLU A 125 -7.22 11.69 6.11
CA GLU A 125 -8.25 10.71 5.80
C GLU A 125 -7.73 9.32 6.17
N GLU A 126 -8.47 8.63 7.02
CA GLU A 126 -8.15 7.27 7.41
C GLU A 126 -8.49 6.30 6.28
N ARG A 127 -7.67 5.26 6.14
CA ARG A 127 -7.85 4.19 5.15
C ARG A 127 -7.71 2.84 5.82
N MET A 128 -8.68 1.97 5.54
CA MET A 128 -8.64 0.60 5.97
C MET A 128 -7.45 -0.15 5.36
N ARG A 129 -6.79 -0.99 6.15
CA ARG A 129 -5.80 -1.99 5.70
C ARG A 129 -6.32 -3.38 6.04
N ILE A 130 -6.00 -4.37 5.21
CA ILE A 130 -6.29 -5.78 5.47
C ILE A 130 -5.04 -6.43 6.06
N GLU A 131 -5.23 -7.18 7.14
CA GLU A 131 -4.20 -8.03 7.73
C GLU A 131 -4.41 -9.48 7.27
N LEU A 132 -3.38 -10.08 6.70
CA LEU A 132 -3.32 -11.51 6.43
C LEU A 132 -2.52 -12.22 7.52
N LEU A 133 -3.13 -13.23 8.12
CA LEU A 133 -2.45 -14.18 9.00
C LEU A 133 -2.30 -15.50 8.25
N PHE A 134 -1.09 -15.87 7.95
CA PHE A 134 -0.77 -17.13 7.29
C PHE A 134 -0.18 -18.11 8.30
N ASN A 135 -0.94 -19.17 8.58
CA ASN A 135 -0.52 -20.19 9.55
C ASN A 135 0.14 -21.37 8.82
N LYS A 136 1.41 -21.63 9.08
CA LYS A 136 2.15 -22.77 8.55
C LYS A 136 2.96 -23.44 9.66
N ASN A 137 2.70 -24.73 9.89
CA ASN A 137 3.49 -25.56 10.81
C ASN A 137 3.67 -24.98 12.23
N GLY A 138 2.69 -24.24 12.74
CA GLY A 138 2.74 -23.65 14.10
C GLY A 138 3.41 -22.28 14.17
N SER A 139 3.91 -21.72 13.06
CA SER A 139 4.29 -20.32 12.91
C SER A 139 3.15 -19.54 12.23
N SER A 140 3.00 -18.29 12.60
CA SER A 140 2.04 -17.37 11.96
C SER A 140 2.82 -16.20 11.40
N ASP A 141 2.81 -16.07 10.08
CA ASP A 141 3.36 -14.90 9.41
C ASP A 141 2.25 -13.87 9.21
N LYS A 142 2.57 -12.60 9.44
CA LYS A 142 1.65 -11.46 9.34
C LYS A 142 2.05 -10.59 8.17
N PHE A 143 1.08 -10.25 7.33
CA PHE A 143 1.24 -9.35 6.20
C PHE A 143 0.13 -8.31 6.19
N ILE A 144 0.43 -7.13 5.65
CA ILE A 144 -0.51 -6.01 5.55
C ILE A 144 -0.70 -5.65 4.07
N ALA A 145 -1.94 -5.43 3.65
CA ALA A 145 -2.29 -4.91 2.33
C ALA A 145 -3.12 -3.63 2.46
N LEU A 146 -2.86 -2.67 1.57
CA LEU A 146 -3.69 -1.48 1.41
C LEU A 146 -4.75 -1.68 0.32
N ASN A 147 -4.39 -2.34 -0.79
CA ASN A 147 -5.32 -2.66 -1.87
C ASN A 147 -5.94 -4.05 -1.71
N ASP A 148 -5.13 -5.09 -1.87
CA ASP A 148 -5.66 -6.45 -1.97
C ASP A 148 -4.64 -7.53 -1.59
N ILE A 149 -5.21 -8.68 -1.25
CA ILE A 149 -4.53 -9.95 -1.08
C ILE A 149 -5.12 -10.90 -2.12
N VAL A 150 -4.27 -11.41 -2.99
CA VAL A 150 -4.64 -12.34 -4.05
C VAL A 150 -4.10 -13.71 -3.70
N VAL A 151 -4.96 -14.73 -3.74
CA VAL A 151 -4.56 -16.14 -3.63
C VAL A 151 -4.96 -16.85 -4.90
N ASP A 152 -4.01 -17.46 -5.59
CA ASP A 152 -4.24 -18.14 -6.85
C ASP A 152 -3.54 -19.51 -6.90
N HIS A 153 -3.75 -20.25 -7.99
CA HIS A 153 -3.22 -21.60 -8.21
C HIS A 153 -1.70 -21.63 -8.48
N GLY A 154 -1.00 -20.48 -8.47
CA GLY A 154 0.43 -20.39 -8.76
C GLY A 154 0.80 -21.02 -10.12
N GLU A 155 1.90 -21.76 -10.14
CA GLU A 155 2.40 -22.41 -11.35
C GLU A 155 1.57 -23.63 -11.79
N SER A 156 0.65 -24.12 -10.95
CA SER A 156 -0.09 -25.35 -11.23
C SER A 156 -1.07 -25.23 -12.40
N GLY A 157 -1.61 -24.04 -12.66
CA GLY A 157 -2.62 -23.76 -13.67
C GLY A 157 -3.94 -24.56 -13.46
N ARG A 158 -4.15 -25.13 -12.27
CA ARG A 158 -5.34 -25.93 -11.94
C ARG A 158 -6.33 -25.10 -11.16
N ILE A 159 -7.61 -25.30 -11.47
CA ILE A 159 -8.72 -24.67 -10.76
C ILE A 159 -8.54 -24.86 -9.25
N LEU A 160 -8.62 -23.77 -8.52
CA LEU A 160 -8.55 -23.73 -7.08
C LEU A 160 -9.96 -23.81 -6.49
N LYS A 161 -10.18 -24.78 -5.60
CA LYS A 161 -11.39 -24.85 -4.81
C LYS A 161 -11.16 -24.13 -3.49
N THR A 162 -11.80 -22.98 -3.33
CA THR A 162 -11.65 -22.13 -2.17
C THR A 162 -12.95 -22.04 -1.39
N LYS A 163 -12.95 -22.53 -0.16
CA LYS A 163 -14.06 -22.37 0.77
C LYS A 163 -13.86 -21.11 1.59
N ILE A 164 -14.84 -20.22 1.57
CA ILE A 164 -14.84 -18.97 2.31
C ILE A 164 -15.74 -19.05 3.52
N LEU A 165 -15.20 -18.67 4.68
CA LEU A 165 -15.98 -18.46 5.88
C LEU A 165 -15.85 -17.00 6.34
N VAL A 166 -16.92 -16.42 6.82
CA VAL A 166 -16.99 -15.10 7.43
C VAL A 166 -17.34 -15.25 8.89
N ASN A 167 -16.46 -14.79 9.78
CA ASN A 167 -16.63 -14.95 11.22
C ASN A 167 -16.93 -16.42 11.62
N LYS A 168 -16.21 -17.37 10.99
CA LYS A 168 -16.37 -18.83 11.14
C LYS A 168 -17.66 -19.42 10.54
N HIS A 169 -18.56 -18.63 9.98
CA HIS A 169 -19.75 -19.09 9.28
C HIS A 169 -19.48 -19.30 7.80
N TYR A 170 -19.92 -20.43 7.27
CA TYR A 170 -19.78 -20.73 5.85
C TYR A 170 -20.50 -19.68 4.98
N LEU A 171 -19.77 -19.09 4.04
CA LEU A 171 -20.32 -18.17 3.07
C LEU A 171 -20.55 -18.84 1.72
N ASN A 172 -19.49 -19.37 1.12
CA ASN A 172 -19.55 -20.01 -0.21
C ASN A 172 -18.29 -20.84 -0.47
N THR A 173 -18.37 -21.70 -1.52
CA THR A 173 -17.21 -22.39 -2.07
C THR A 173 -17.10 -22.04 -3.53
N TYR A 174 -15.93 -21.52 -3.93
CA TYR A 174 -15.64 -21.10 -5.29
C TYR A 174 -14.71 -22.10 -5.96
N GLU A 175 -14.98 -22.38 -7.24
CA GLU A 175 -14.07 -23.06 -8.16
C GLU A 175 -13.62 -22.01 -9.18
N SER A 176 -12.38 -21.54 -9.06
CA SER A 176 -11.85 -20.38 -9.78
C SER A 176 -10.34 -20.47 -9.92
N ASP A 177 -9.73 -19.60 -10.73
CA ASP A 177 -8.27 -19.51 -10.84
C ASP A 177 -7.66 -18.93 -9.55
N GLY A 178 -8.44 -18.17 -8.78
CA GLY A 178 -8.04 -17.59 -7.51
C GLY A 178 -9.13 -16.75 -6.87
N MET A 179 -8.75 -16.11 -5.75
CA MET A 179 -9.61 -15.22 -4.97
C MET A 179 -8.87 -13.93 -4.66
N ILE A 180 -9.56 -12.82 -4.76
CA ILE A 180 -9.09 -11.50 -4.35
C ILE A 180 -9.86 -11.07 -3.10
N ILE A 181 -9.14 -10.72 -2.05
CA ILE A 181 -9.70 -10.05 -0.86
C ILE A 181 -9.18 -8.61 -0.90
N SER A 182 -10.06 -7.66 -1.17
CA SER A 182 -9.65 -6.27 -1.35
C SER A 182 -10.33 -5.32 -0.37
N THR A 183 -9.66 -4.20 -0.11
CA THR A 183 -10.23 -3.05 0.59
C THR A 183 -11.11 -2.23 -0.36
N ALA A 184 -11.79 -1.22 0.17
CA ALA A 184 -12.50 -0.24 -0.65
C ALA A 184 -11.55 0.51 -1.62
N ILE A 185 -10.31 0.83 -1.20
CA ILE A 185 -9.29 1.42 -2.08
C ILE A 185 -8.93 0.45 -3.19
N GLY A 186 -8.64 -0.81 -2.85
CA GLY A 186 -8.29 -1.87 -3.80
C GLY A 186 -9.42 -2.25 -4.74
N SER A 187 -10.66 -1.77 -4.50
CA SER A 187 -11.80 -2.01 -5.40
C SER A 187 -11.58 -1.49 -6.82
N THR A 188 -10.71 -0.49 -7.00
CA THR A 188 -10.34 0.07 -8.30
C THR A 188 -9.06 -0.54 -8.89
N ALA A 189 -8.41 -1.47 -8.17
CA ALA A 189 -7.21 -2.19 -8.58
C ALA A 189 -7.56 -3.54 -9.26
N TYR A 190 -6.92 -4.63 -8.87
CA TYR A 190 -7.13 -5.94 -9.51
C TYR A 190 -8.56 -6.48 -9.33
N SER A 191 -9.21 -6.18 -8.19
CA SER A 191 -10.60 -6.54 -7.96
C SER A 191 -11.53 -6.03 -9.07
N LEU A 192 -11.33 -4.80 -9.57
CA LEU A 192 -12.11 -4.25 -10.68
C LEU A 192 -11.93 -5.07 -11.97
N SER A 193 -10.69 -5.43 -12.31
CA SER A 193 -10.37 -6.23 -13.49
C SER A 193 -10.98 -7.64 -13.43
N ALA A 194 -11.14 -8.18 -12.22
CA ALA A 194 -11.81 -9.46 -11.98
C ALA A 194 -13.34 -9.36 -11.89
N GLY A 195 -13.92 -8.17 -12.15
CA GLY A 195 -15.38 -7.94 -12.13
C GLY A 195 -15.95 -7.62 -10.76
N GLY A 196 -15.09 -7.17 -9.82
CA GLY A 196 -15.53 -6.63 -8.54
C GLY A 196 -16.21 -5.27 -8.67
N PRO A 197 -17.06 -4.87 -7.71
CA PRO A 197 -17.70 -3.56 -7.69
C PRO A 197 -16.72 -2.45 -7.30
N ILE A 198 -16.95 -1.23 -7.78
CA ILE A 198 -16.30 -0.03 -7.27
C ILE A 198 -16.95 0.34 -5.93
N VAL A 199 -16.13 0.49 -4.90
CA VAL A 199 -16.55 0.89 -3.56
C VAL A 199 -15.89 2.21 -3.21
N HIS A 200 -16.65 3.11 -2.56
CA HIS A 200 -16.11 4.41 -2.16
C HIS A 200 -14.93 4.23 -1.19
N PRO A 201 -13.76 4.86 -1.42
CA PRO A 201 -12.53 4.56 -0.69
C PRO A 201 -12.56 4.88 0.82
N LEU A 202 -13.55 5.65 1.28
CA LEU A 202 -13.77 5.94 2.71
C LEU A 202 -14.68 4.91 3.42
N MET A 203 -15.15 3.89 2.71
CA MET A 203 -15.96 2.85 3.34
C MET A 203 -15.06 1.77 3.97
N ASP A 204 -15.40 1.37 5.18
CA ASP A 204 -14.80 0.21 5.81
C ASP A 204 -15.47 -1.06 5.26
N ALA A 205 -14.94 -1.53 4.14
CA ALA A 205 -15.50 -2.69 3.43
C ALA A 205 -14.41 -3.63 2.94
N ILE A 206 -14.70 -4.93 3.03
CA ILE A 206 -13.91 -6.00 2.41
C ILE A 206 -14.68 -6.53 1.21
N ILE A 207 -14.00 -6.64 0.08
CA ILE A 207 -14.57 -7.17 -1.16
C ILE A 207 -13.94 -8.53 -1.42
N VAL A 208 -14.76 -9.56 -1.59
CA VAL A 208 -14.36 -10.92 -1.95
C VAL A 208 -14.71 -11.13 -3.41
N THR A 209 -13.70 -11.23 -4.28
CA THR A 209 -13.87 -11.34 -5.73
C THR A 209 -13.19 -12.61 -6.25
N PRO A 210 -13.93 -13.56 -6.86
CA PRO A 210 -13.32 -14.71 -7.50
C PRO A 210 -12.69 -14.32 -8.84
N ILE A 211 -11.55 -14.93 -9.19
CA ILE A 211 -10.86 -14.76 -10.46
C ILE A 211 -11.32 -15.87 -11.41
N CYS A 212 -11.89 -15.53 -12.56
CA CYS A 212 -12.30 -16.47 -13.59
C CYS A 212 -13.10 -17.67 -13.02
N SER A 213 -14.13 -17.40 -12.21
CA SER A 213 -14.94 -18.46 -11.63
C SER A 213 -15.66 -19.32 -12.69
N HIS A 214 -15.63 -20.62 -12.49
CA HIS A 214 -16.32 -21.58 -13.35
C HIS A 214 -17.84 -21.66 -13.09
N SER A 215 -18.32 -21.06 -12.00
CA SER A 215 -19.75 -20.98 -11.69
C SER A 215 -20.37 -19.72 -12.27
N LEU A 216 -21.41 -19.87 -13.09
CA LEU A 216 -22.18 -18.75 -13.66
C LEU A 216 -22.88 -17.88 -12.59
N SER A 217 -23.12 -18.44 -11.42
CA SER A 217 -23.77 -17.74 -10.29
C SER A 217 -22.78 -17.06 -9.33
N ALA A 218 -21.47 -17.31 -9.48
CA ALA A 218 -20.48 -16.66 -8.62
C ALA A 218 -20.47 -15.15 -8.88
N ARG A 219 -20.48 -14.39 -7.80
CA ARG A 219 -20.42 -12.92 -7.79
C ARG A 219 -19.48 -12.47 -6.69
N SER A 220 -18.92 -11.30 -6.90
CA SER A 220 -18.21 -10.59 -5.84
C SER A 220 -19.17 -10.23 -4.70
N ILE A 221 -18.68 -10.28 -3.49
CA ILE A 221 -19.45 -9.98 -2.28
C ILE A 221 -18.76 -8.85 -1.54
N VAL A 222 -19.52 -7.87 -1.10
CA VAL A 222 -19.05 -6.76 -0.25
C VAL A 222 -19.48 -7.05 1.17
N LEU A 223 -18.53 -7.00 2.08
CA LEU A 223 -18.69 -7.32 3.51
C LEU A 223 -18.26 -6.11 4.35
N ASP A 224 -18.74 -6.05 5.58
CA ASP A 224 -18.26 -5.06 6.55
C ASP A 224 -16.77 -5.27 6.87
N GLY A 225 -16.04 -4.16 7.03
CA GLY A 225 -14.59 -4.15 7.26
C GLY A 225 -14.14 -4.85 8.55
N ASN A 226 -15.04 -5.00 9.51
CA ASN A 226 -14.76 -5.70 10.78
C ASN A 226 -14.85 -7.23 10.68
N ASN A 227 -15.21 -7.78 9.51
CA ASN A 227 -15.32 -9.21 9.35
C ASN A 227 -13.94 -9.91 9.25
N ILE A 228 -13.88 -11.12 9.80
CA ILE A 228 -12.74 -12.01 9.63
C ILE A 228 -13.07 -13.01 8.53
N ILE A 229 -12.24 -12.97 7.46
CA ILE A 229 -12.37 -13.89 6.32
C ILE A 229 -11.39 -15.04 6.51
N ASN A 230 -11.90 -16.26 6.51
CA ASN A 230 -11.08 -17.47 6.47
C ASN A 230 -11.19 -18.10 5.08
N MET A 231 -10.06 -18.42 4.50
CA MET A 231 -9.95 -19.20 3.26
C MET A 231 -9.44 -20.59 3.58
N GLU A 232 -10.20 -21.61 3.19
CA GLU A 232 -9.82 -23.03 3.30
C GLU A 232 -9.71 -23.62 1.90
N PHE A 233 -8.71 -24.47 1.69
CA PHE A 233 -8.43 -25.13 0.41
C PHE A 233 -8.54 -26.65 0.59
N PRO A 234 -9.76 -27.22 0.55
CA PRO A 234 -10.01 -28.62 0.93
C PRO A 234 -9.32 -29.64 0.02
N ASP A 235 -9.11 -29.29 -1.24
CA ASP A 235 -8.55 -30.19 -2.28
C ASP A 235 -7.17 -29.69 -2.75
N LEU A 236 -6.37 -29.11 -1.86
CA LEU A 236 -5.07 -28.56 -2.21
C LEU A 236 -4.00 -29.65 -2.32
N TYR A 237 -3.66 -30.01 -3.56
CA TYR A 237 -2.60 -30.98 -3.87
C TYR A 237 -1.30 -30.33 -4.37
N HIS A 238 -1.33 -29.02 -4.63
CA HIS A 238 -0.22 -28.21 -5.17
C HIS A 238 -0.05 -26.94 -4.35
N GLY A 239 1.06 -26.25 -4.55
CA GLY A 239 1.27 -24.95 -3.93
C GLY A 239 0.27 -23.92 -4.46
N ILE A 240 -0.08 -22.97 -3.60
CA ILE A 240 -0.81 -21.75 -3.95
C ILE A 240 0.18 -20.59 -3.93
N SER A 241 -0.10 -19.56 -4.73
CA SER A 241 0.58 -18.28 -4.68
C SER A 241 -0.23 -17.29 -3.85
N CYS A 242 0.45 -16.45 -3.10
CA CYS A 242 -0.17 -15.35 -2.39
C CYS A 242 0.56 -14.06 -2.73
N THR A 243 -0.15 -13.11 -3.31
CA THR A 243 0.37 -11.81 -3.73
C THR A 243 -0.31 -10.72 -2.92
N ILE A 244 0.45 -9.74 -2.45
CA ILE A 244 -0.02 -8.65 -1.60
C ILE A 244 0.26 -7.33 -2.30
N ASP A 245 -0.79 -6.54 -2.61
CA ASP A 245 -0.71 -5.29 -3.37
C ASP A 245 0.12 -5.43 -4.67
N GLY A 246 -0.01 -6.57 -5.34
CA GLY A 246 0.67 -6.84 -6.61
C GLY A 246 2.15 -7.22 -6.50
N GLN A 247 2.61 -7.64 -5.30
CA GLN A 247 4.02 -8.05 -5.06
C GLN A 247 4.12 -9.37 -4.29
#